data_2ad52717f5f0bc069ee72e929be45457
#
_entry.id   2ad52717f5f0bc069ee72e929be45457
#
_cell.length_a   1.000
_cell.length_b   1.000
_cell.length_c   1.000
_cell.angle_alpha   90.00
_cell.angle_beta   90.00
_cell.angle_gamma   90.00
#
_symmetry.space_group_name_H-M   'P 1'
#
loop_
_entity.id
_entity.type
_entity.pdbx_description
1 polymer ?
#
loop_
_entity_poly.entity_id
_entity_poly.type
_entity_poly.pdbx_seq_one_letter_code
_entity_poly.pdbx_strand_id
1 'polypeptide(L)'
;MIHIHAMNLNIFNTFSGRKEPFKTIKENSVGLYVCGVTVYDHCHIGHARNAIVFDVIIRYLKAKGYNVISVKNFTDIDDKIIKKSHEEHINWKDVAETYIASFYEDMDALNILRPTYEPRATEHIDGMIELVETL
;
A
#
# COMPACT_ATOMS: atom_id res chain seq x y z
N MET A 1 24.03 -14.15 21.63
CA MET A 1 23.18 -14.45 20.45
C MET A 1 21.81 -14.85 20.98
N ILE A 2 20.85 -13.92 20.98
CA ILE A 2 19.50 -14.18 21.51
C ILE A 2 18.77 -14.98 20.42
N HIS A 3 18.59 -16.30 20.65
CA HIS A 3 17.67 -17.09 19.83
C HIS A 3 16.24 -16.59 20.09
N ILE A 4 15.75 -15.72 19.22
CA ILE A 4 14.32 -15.38 19.18
C ILE A 4 13.62 -16.66 18.72
N HIS A 5 13.03 -17.39 19.69
CA HIS A 5 12.15 -18.50 19.38
C HIS A 5 11.15 -18.08 18.32
N ALA A 6 11.06 -18.85 17.24
CA ALA A 6 10.04 -18.69 16.22
C ALA A 6 8.67 -18.82 16.91
N MET A 7 8.13 -17.70 17.41
CA MET A 7 6.74 -17.68 17.87
C MET A 7 5.87 -17.93 16.65
N ASN A 8 5.04 -18.96 16.70
CA ASN A 8 4.13 -19.35 15.64
C ASN A 8 3.19 -18.18 15.32
N LEU A 9 3.54 -17.38 14.32
CA LEU A 9 2.64 -16.36 13.78
C LEU A 9 1.56 -17.08 12.95
N ASN A 10 0.29 -16.86 13.32
CA ASN A 10 -0.84 -17.35 12.55
C ASN A 10 -1.58 -16.14 11.95
N ILE A 11 -1.91 -16.24 10.68
CA ILE A 11 -2.65 -15.20 9.94
C ILE A 11 -3.93 -15.82 9.39
N PHE A 12 -5.02 -15.06 9.42
CA PHE A 12 -6.26 -15.46 8.79
C PHE A 12 -6.10 -15.39 7.26
N ASN A 13 -6.29 -16.52 6.61
CA ASN A 13 -6.24 -16.62 5.16
C ASN A 13 -7.67 -16.64 4.60
N THR A 14 -8.02 -15.60 3.85
CA THR A 14 -9.37 -15.48 3.24
C THR A 14 -9.65 -16.57 2.22
N PHE A 15 -8.63 -17.11 1.55
CA PHE A 15 -8.78 -18.19 0.58
C PHE A 15 -9.23 -19.51 1.25
N SER A 16 -8.63 -19.87 2.39
CA SER A 16 -9.00 -21.07 3.14
C SER A 16 -10.09 -20.83 4.19
N GLY A 17 -10.40 -19.56 4.50
CA GLY A 17 -11.37 -19.17 5.52
C GLY A 17 -10.96 -19.44 6.96
N ARG A 18 -9.67 -19.68 7.25
CA ARG A 18 -9.16 -20.04 8.59
C ARG A 18 -7.83 -19.38 8.91
N LYS A 19 -7.46 -19.41 10.22
CA LYS A 19 -6.12 -19.03 10.64
C LYS A 19 -5.13 -20.15 10.35
N GLU A 20 -4.02 -19.80 9.72
CA GLU A 20 -2.96 -20.73 9.34
C GLU A 20 -1.60 -20.22 9.81
N PRO A 21 -0.62 -21.12 10.06
CA PRO A 21 0.74 -20.72 10.31
C PRO A 21 1.29 -19.89 9.16
N PHE A 22 1.84 -18.72 9.49
CA PHE A 22 2.48 -17.87 8.49
C PHE A 22 3.75 -18.52 7.95
N LYS A 23 3.83 -18.65 6.63
CA LYS A 23 5.00 -19.19 5.94
C LYS A 23 5.41 -18.23 4.85
N THR A 24 6.70 -17.91 4.78
CA THR A 24 7.26 -17.08 3.72
C THR A 24 7.56 -17.91 2.47
N ILE A 25 7.36 -17.35 1.28
CA ILE A 25 7.75 -17.97 0.00
C ILE A 25 9.27 -18.05 -0.10
N LYS A 26 9.95 -16.95 0.26
CA LYS A 26 11.40 -16.86 0.34
C LYS A 26 11.81 -16.80 1.81
N GLU A 27 12.79 -17.59 2.19
CA GLU A 27 13.26 -17.66 3.58
C GLU A 27 13.56 -16.27 4.14
N ASN A 28 13.05 -16.01 5.34
CA ASN A 28 13.21 -14.74 6.07
C ASN A 28 12.81 -13.46 5.31
N SER A 29 12.08 -13.58 4.21
CA SER A 29 11.65 -12.42 3.40
C SER A 29 10.14 -12.42 3.21
N VAL A 30 9.52 -11.26 3.42
CA VAL A 30 8.08 -11.04 3.26
C VAL A 30 7.85 -9.95 2.22
N GLY A 31 7.14 -10.29 1.15
CA GLY A 31 6.54 -9.33 0.24
C GLY A 31 5.13 -8.99 0.71
N LEU A 32 4.84 -7.71 0.92
CA LEU A 32 3.54 -7.23 1.34
C LEU A 32 3.02 -6.19 0.34
N TYR A 33 1.90 -6.49 -0.31
CA TYR A 33 1.19 -5.53 -1.14
C TYR A 33 -0.06 -5.04 -0.41
N VAL A 34 -0.20 -3.73 -0.31
CA VAL A 34 -1.37 -3.07 0.27
C VAL A 34 -2.00 -2.20 -0.78
N CYS A 35 -3.28 -2.43 -1.08
CA CYS A 35 -4.02 -1.57 -2.00
C CYS A 35 -3.93 -0.11 -1.55
N GLY A 36 -3.59 0.76 -2.48
CA GLY A 36 -3.39 2.19 -2.22
C GLY A 36 -4.68 2.99 -2.22
N VAL A 37 -4.52 4.28 -2.43
CA VAL A 37 -5.63 5.24 -2.43
C VAL A 37 -5.78 5.86 -3.82
N THR A 38 -7.02 6.26 -4.16
CA THR A 38 -7.29 7.15 -5.28
C THR A 38 -7.13 8.57 -4.80
N VAL A 39 -6.22 9.31 -5.41
CA VAL A 39 -5.75 10.62 -4.91
C VAL A 39 -6.56 11.77 -5.54
N TYR A 40 -7.81 11.90 -5.11
CA TYR A 40 -8.73 12.95 -5.58
C TYR A 40 -9.28 13.83 -4.45
N ASP A 41 -9.02 13.47 -3.19
CA ASP A 41 -9.50 14.19 -2.01
C ASP A 41 -8.61 13.90 -0.80
N HIS A 42 -8.78 14.70 0.27
CA HIS A 42 -8.08 14.50 1.53
C HIS A 42 -8.39 13.15 2.18
N CYS A 43 -7.45 12.68 3.00
CA CYS A 43 -7.64 11.46 3.76
C CYS A 43 -8.75 11.60 4.81
N HIS A 44 -9.42 10.50 5.08
CA HIS A 44 -10.34 10.38 6.21
C HIS A 44 -9.87 9.26 7.15
N ILE A 45 -10.50 9.14 8.29
CA ILE A 45 -10.13 8.17 9.34
C ILE A 45 -10.04 6.71 8.84
N GLY A 46 -10.78 6.36 7.78
CA GLY A 46 -10.71 5.04 7.17
C GLY A 46 -9.34 4.76 6.51
N HIS A 47 -8.77 5.78 5.86
CA HIS A 47 -7.42 5.69 5.28
C HIS A 47 -6.35 5.59 6.38
N ALA A 48 -6.47 6.40 7.43
CA ALA A 48 -5.60 6.34 8.60
C ALA A 48 -5.64 4.96 9.28
N ARG A 49 -6.84 4.41 9.50
CA ARG A 49 -7.01 3.07 10.07
C ARG A 49 -6.31 2.00 9.24
N ASN A 50 -6.49 2.02 7.92
CA ASN A 50 -5.83 1.06 7.02
C ASN A 50 -4.30 1.19 7.15
N ALA A 51 -3.77 2.41 7.07
CA ALA A 51 -2.34 2.67 7.14
C ALA A 51 -1.74 2.20 8.48
N ILE A 52 -2.36 2.51 9.62
CA ILE A 52 -1.90 2.10 10.95
C ILE A 52 -1.87 0.58 11.08
N VAL A 53 -2.91 -0.12 10.61
CA VAL A 53 -2.96 -1.60 10.71
C VAL A 53 -1.78 -2.23 9.96
N PHE A 54 -1.51 -1.79 8.73
CA PHE A 54 -0.40 -2.34 7.96
C PHE A 54 0.96 -1.88 8.46
N ASP A 55 1.08 -0.67 9.00
CA ASP A 55 2.31 -0.21 9.67
C ASP A 55 2.66 -1.09 10.87
N VAL A 56 1.68 -1.40 11.72
CA VAL A 56 1.87 -2.32 12.85
C VAL A 56 2.32 -3.70 12.37
N ILE A 57 1.71 -4.24 11.30
CA ILE A 57 2.11 -5.53 10.73
C ILE A 57 3.56 -5.48 10.24
N ILE A 58 3.93 -4.44 9.49
CA ILE A 58 5.30 -4.25 8.96
C ILE A 58 6.31 -4.17 10.11
N ARG A 59 6.05 -3.32 11.11
CA ARG A 59 6.93 -3.18 12.28
C ARG A 59 7.07 -4.49 13.05
N TYR A 60 5.97 -5.21 13.25
CA TYR A 60 5.99 -6.51 13.91
C TYR A 60 6.83 -7.54 13.15
N LEU A 61 6.63 -7.66 11.85
CA LEU A 61 7.41 -8.58 11.01
C LEU A 61 8.91 -8.22 11.03
N LYS A 62 9.25 -6.94 10.92
CA LYS A 62 10.63 -6.46 11.05
C LYS A 62 11.23 -6.78 12.43
N ALA A 63 10.45 -6.57 13.50
CA ALA A 63 10.88 -6.91 14.87
C ALA A 63 11.08 -8.41 15.07
N LYS A 64 10.41 -9.26 14.28
CA LYS A 64 10.62 -10.72 14.23
C LYS A 64 11.80 -11.15 13.36
N GLY A 65 12.53 -10.22 12.76
CA GLY A 65 13.72 -10.49 11.97
C GLY A 65 13.45 -10.74 10.49
N TYR A 66 12.22 -10.55 10.01
CA TYR A 66 11.93 -10.66 8.58
C TYR A 66 12.45 -9.42 7.82
N ASN A 67 13.00 -9.67 6.64
CA ASN A 67 13.19 -8.62 5.64
C ASN A 67 11.84 -8.35 4.97
N VAL A 68 11.25 -7.17 5.21
CA VAL A 68 9.92 -6.82 4.70
C VAL A 68 10.06 -5.84 3.55
N ILE A 69 9.59 -6.25 2.37
CA ILE A 69 9.43 -5.41 1.20
C ILE A 69 7.94 -5.08 1.08
N SER A 70 7.59 -3.83 1.31
CA SER A 70 6.22 -3.35 1.26
C SER A 70 5.97 -2.51 0.02
N VAL A 71 4.83 -2.75 -0.62
CA VAL A 71 4.38 -2.02 -1.81
C VAL A 71 3.00 -1.45 -1.52
N LYS A 72 2.81 -0.16 -1.82
CA LYS A 72 1.50 0.50 -1.78
C LYS A 72 1.40 1.41 -3.00
N ASN A 73 0.39 1.18 -3.85
CA ASN A 73 0.23 1.97 -5.06
C ASN A 73 -0.50 3.29 -4.80
N PHE A 74 -0.34 4.24 -5.72
CA PHE A 74 -1.27 5.34 -5.90
C PHE A 74 -2.10 5.12 -7.17
N THR A 75 -3.42 5.26 -7.07
CA THR A 75 -4.31 5.38 -8.22
C THR A 75 -4.39 6.86 -8.57
N ASP A 76 -3.45 7.30 -9.38
CA ASP A 76 -3.24 8.70 -9.78
C ASP A 76 -3.94 9.07 -11.09
N ILE A 77 -4.75 8.15 -11.64
CA ILE A 77 -5.69 8.36 -12.73
C ILE A 77 -6.98 7.59 -12.44
N ASP A 78 -8.11 8.28 -12.45
CA ASP A 78 -9.44 7.74 -12.13
C ASP A 78 -10.51 8.75 -12.57
N ASP A 79 -11.73 8.31 -12.83
CA ASP A 79 -12.83 9.19 -13.20
C ASP A 79 -13.09 10.31 -12.17
N LYS A 80 -12.86 10.05 -10.89
CA LYS A 80 -13.01 11.03 -9.80
C LYS A 80 -11.97 12.13 -9.90
N ILE A 81 -10.72 11.79 -10.27
CA ILE A 81 -9.65 12.78 -10.49
C ILE A 81 -9.99 13.64 -11.70
N ILE A 82 -10.44 13.02 -12.80
CA ILE A 82 -10.83 13.72 -14.03
C ILE A 82 -12.00 14.65 -13.75
N LYS A 83 -13.03 14.18 -13.05
CA LYS A 83 -14.18 14.99 -12.67
C LYS A 83 -13.75 16.21 -11.84
N LYS A 84 -12.93 16.01 -10.82
CA LYS A 84 -12.43 17.09 -9.95
C LYS A 84 -11.59 18.11 -10.74
N SER A 85 -10.74 17.64 -11.63
CA SER A 85 -9.96 18.47 -12.57
C SER A 85 -10.87 19.42 -13.37
N HIS A 86 -11.98 18.91 -13.88
CA HIS A 86 -12.95 19.73 -14.61
C HIS A 86 -13.69 20.72 -13.70
N GLU A 87 -14.09 20.32 -12.50
CA GLU A 87 -14.78 21.18 -11.52
C GLU A 87 -13.89 22.32 -11.04
N GLU A 88 -12.61 22.06 -10.80
CA GLU A 88 -11.65 23.04 -10.29
C GLU A 88 -10.89 23.78 -11.39
N HIS A 89 -11.10 23.42 -12.68
CA HIS A 89 -10.40 23.98 -13.83
C HIS A 89 -8.87 23.88 -13.76
N ILE A 90 -8.35 22.80 -13.20
CA ILE A 90 -6.92 22.51 -13.09
C ILE A 90 -6.58 21.19 -13.79
N ASN A 91 -5.31 20.98 -14.08
CA ASN A 91 -4.87 19.74 -14.73
C ASN A 91 -5.07 18.54 -13.78
N TRP A 92 -5.52 17.41 -14.29
CA TRP A 92 -5.73 16.20 -13.51
C TRP A 92 -4.45 15.70 -12.81
N LYS A 93 -3.28 15.93 -13.40
CA LYS A 93 -1.99 15.61 -12.75
C LYS A 93 -1.75 16.46 -11.51
N ASP A 94 -2.12 17.76 -11.58
CA ASP A 94 -1.96 18.67 -10.45
C ASP A 94 -2.92 18.30 -9.32
N VAL A 95 -4.14 17.82 -9.65
CA VAL A 95 -5.06 17.23 -8.67
C VAL A 95 -4.38 16.07 -7.96
N ALA A 96 -3.87 15.08 -8.72
CA ALA A 96 -3.24 13.90 -8.16
C ALA A 96 -2.04 14.26 -7.26
N GLU A 97 -1.13 15.13 -7.74
CA GLU A 97 0.06 15.55 -6.96
C GLU A 97 -0.34 16.27 -5.66
N THR A 98 -1.35 17.13 -5.70
CA THR A 98 -1.85 17.86 -4.52
C THR A 98 -2.31 16.87 -3.45
N TYR A 99 -3.10 15.86 -3.83
CA TYR A 99 -3.63 14.90 -2.86
C TYR A 99 -2.63 13.81 -2.46
N ILE A 100 -1.63 13.50 -3.30
CA ILE A 100 -0.47 12.70 -2.89
C ILE A 100 0.32 13.44 -1.79
N ALA A 101 0.60 14.73 -1.98
CA ALA A 101 1.28 15.54 -0.97
C ALA A 101 0.50 15.58 0.35
N SER A 102 -0.80 15.88 0.28
CA SER A 102 -1.69 15.87 1.46
C SER A 102 -1.75 14.49 2.14
N PHE A 103 -1.79 13.40 1.38
CA PHE A 103 -1.73 12.04 1.92
C PHE A 103 -0.44 11.82 2.72
N TYR A 104 0.68 12.29 2.21
CA TYR A 104 1.95 12.12 2.89
C TYR A 104 2.03 12.95 4.17
N GLU A 105 1.51 14.18 4.19
CA GLU A 105 1.44 15.00 5.41
C GLU A 105 0.67 14.28 6.52
N ASP A 106 -0.49 13.69 6.19
CA ASP A 106 -1.29 12.93 7.14
C ASP A 106 -0.56 11.67 7.64
N MET A 107 0.08 10.92 6.74
CA MET A 107 0.80 9.69 7.11
C MET A 107 2.04 9.98 7.95
N ASP A 108 2.75 11.06 7.67
CA ASP A 108 3.92 11.50 8.44
C ASP A 108 3.49 11.97 9.84
N ALA A 109 2.39 12.71 9.96
CA ALA A 109 1.82 13.11 11.24
C ALA A 109 1.41 11.90 12.11
N LEU A 110 1.01 10.79 11.49
CA LEU A 110 0.70 9.53 12.16
C LEU A 110 1.94 8.64 12.40
N ASN A 111 3.13 9.09 12.01
CA ASN A 111 4.38 8.31 12.11
C ASN A 111 4.33 6.95 11.38
N ILE A 112 3.61 6.90 10.24
CA ILE A 112 3.51 5.73 9.38
C ILE A 112 4.79 5.58 8.57
N LEU A 113 5.33 4.36 8.52
CA LEU A 113 6.51 4.06 7.69
C LEU A 113 6.17 4.17 6.21
N ARG A 114 7.05 4.81 5.45
CA ARG A 114 6.95 4.78 3.99
C ARG A 114 7.11 3.35 3.49
N PRO A 115 6.32 2.91 2.49
CA PRO A 115 6.52 1.62 1.86
C PRO A 115 7.86 1.58 1.10
N THR A 116 8.30 0.38 0.76
CA THR A 116 9.54 0.18 -0.01
C THR A 116 9.37 0.70 -1.44
N TYR A 117 8.19 0.49 -2.02
CA TYR A 117 7.83 0.96 -3.36
C TYR A 117 6.42 1.55 -3.35
N GLU A 118 6.24 2.65 -4.08
CA GLU A 118 4.98 3.37 -4.24
C GLU A 118 4.68 3.60 -5.73
N PRO A 119 4.37 2.52 -6.49
CA PRO A 119 4.09 2.64 -7.92
C PRO A 119 2.84 3.47 -8.17
N ARG A 120 2.86 4.27 -9.23
CA ARG A 120 1.72 5.04 -9.73
C ARG A 120 1.05 4.29 -10.86
N ALA A 121 -0.27 4.32 -10.93
CA ALA A 121 -1.02 3.65 -12.00
C ALA A 121 -0.59 4.17 -13.38
N THR A 122 -0.38 5.48 -13.52
CA THR A 122 0.04 6.11 -14.79
C THR A 122 1.40 5.64 -15.30
N GLU A 123 2.29 5.19 -14.43
CA GLU A 123 3.62 4.70 -14.78
C GLU A 123 3.61 3.25 -15.31
N HIS A 124 2.45 2.57 -15.22
CA HIS A 124 2.32 1.14 -15.55
C HIS A 124 1.28 0.85 -16.64
N ILE A 125 0.75 1.87 -17.32
CA ILE A 125 -0.30 1.70 -18.35
C ILE A 125 0.14 0.75 -19.45
N ASP A 126 1.34 0.92 -19.99
CA ASP A 126 1.85 0.07 -21.07
C ASP A 126 1.93 -1.39 -20.64
N GLY A 127 2.42 -1.67 -19.43
CA GLY A 127 2.44 -3.01 -18.87
C GLY A 127 1.06 -3.60 -18.62
N MET A 128 0.07 -2.77 -18.28
CA MET A 128 -1.33 -3.21 -18.16
C MET A 128 -1.91 -3.59 -19.53
N ILE A 129 -1.61 -2.80 -20.58
CA ILE A 129 -2.04 -3.11 -21.96
C ILE A 129 -1.42 -4.44 -22.40
N GLU A 130 -0.11 -4.61 -22.25
CA GLU A 130 0.60 -5.84 -22.60
C GLU A 130 0.02 -7.06 -21.87
N LEU A 131 -0.31 -6.91 -20.58
CA LEU A 131 -0.94 -7.99 -19.81
C LEU A 131 -2.33 -8.36 -20.37
N VAL A 132 -3.15 -7.36 -20.70
CA VAL A 132 -4.49 -7.59 -21.29
C VAL A 132 -4.40 -8.28 -22.65
N GLU A 133 -3.41 -7.89 -23.47
CA GLU A 133 -3.19 -8.51 -24.80
C GLU A 133 -2.75 -9.98 -24.71
N THR A 134 -2.17 -10.40 -23.57
CA THR A 134 -1.73 -11.80 -23.35
C THR A 134 -2.79 -12.69 -22.73
N LEU A 135 -3.91 -12.16 -22.23
CA LEU A 135 -5.02 -12.89 -21.61
C LEU A 135 -6.09 -13.27 -22.62
#